data_2f33c1a8003b78f73e6fa3f474f111af
#
_entry.id   2f33c1a8003b78f73e6fa3f474f111af
#
_cell.length_a   1.000
_cell.length_b   1.000
_cell.length_c   1.000
_cell.angle_alpha   90.00
_cell.angle_beta   90.00
_cell.angle_gamma   90.00
#
_symmetry.space_group_name_H-M   'P 1'
#
loop_
_entity.id
_entity.type
_entity.pdbx_description
1 polymer ?
#
loop_
_entity_poly.entity_id
_entity_poly.type
_entity_poly.pdbx_seq_one_letter_code
_entity_poly.pdbx_strand_id
1 'polypeptide(L)'
;MPTRKTLFNASFEESQKISPNLFSKNRPFHYDLGVADSPKFFQRLGLIIPWMMLSAMMYAFGGLSPYYVATTPSSSEDIHFMSIDIYLGIGYFIFVKFVLIMIIVMMAIVVTLNLFPKKNYMIQRIFGVLSLLNLLLMFYFSMMPLLLGTTLGAVGWLGFTFITLYGVIFLLRTLWNKSEKIKQELYKSYEIRSNWLDSLWQVLRRIWLIPAIVMILNIVTFRIDMWGDFSLWSFPWLFAGLLYFGLVTAFSSGTMKMFVSSYYFWKYAEQYRKLWKVTDEQWYGKRKAKKMLKRNSNKKRKKK
;
A
#
# COMPACT_ATOMS: atom_id res chain seq x y z
N MET A 1 0.71 28.35 23.35
CA MET A 1 -0.25 27.89 22.32
C MET A 1 -0.42 26.39 22.48
N PRO A 2 -1.64 25.82 22.55
CA PRO A 2 -1.81 24.38 22.59
C PRO A 2 -1.27 23.79 21.31
N THR A 3 -0.33 22.86 21.41
CA THR A 3 0.26 22.18 20.24
C THR A 3 -0.84 21.46 19.47
N ARG A 4 -0.96 21.75 18.18
CA ARG A 4 -1.97 21.16 17.30
C ARG A 4 -1.80 19.64 17.31
N LYS A 5 -2.82 18.92 17.77
CA LYS A 5 -2.83 17.45 17.78
C LYS A 5 -2.81 16.91 16.34
N THR A 6 -1.70 16.33 15.94
CA THR A 6 -1.50 15.71 14.62
C THR A 6 -1.23 14.22 14.77
N LEU A 7 -1.27 13.46 13.65
CA LEU A 7 -0.96 12.03 13.68
C LEU A 7 0.47 11.70 14.17
N PHE A 8 1.39 12.68 14.15
CA PHE A 8 2.81 12.46 14.39
C PHE A 8 3.37 13.21 15.61
N ASN A 9 2.51 13.94 16.36
CA ASN A 9 2.92 14.75 17.51
C ASN A 9 2.50 14.19 18.87
N ALA A 10 1.99 12.95 18.91
CA ALA A 10 1.61 12.33 20.17
C ALA A 10 2.84 12.08 21.06
N SER A 11 2.63 12.11 22.37
CA SER A 11 3.62 11.73 23.38
C SER A 11 3.88 10.24 23.36
N PHE A 12 4.92 9.81 24.08
CA PHE A 12 5.21 8.37 24.22
C PHE A 12 4.03 7.60 24.83
N GLU A 13 3.44 8.11 25.90
CA GLU A 13 2.30 7.49 26.60
C GLU A 13 1.07 7.36 25.69
N GLU A 14 0.77 8.40 24.90
CA GLU A 14 -0.31 8.37 23.92
C GLU A 14 -0.02 7.36 22.81
N SER A 15 1.22 7.29 22.35
CA SER A 15 1.62 6.38 21.26
C SER A 15 1.50 4.90 21.63
N GLN A 16 1.59 4.55 22.91
CA GLN A 16 1.43 3.18 23.39
C GLN A 16 0.04 2.58 23.07
N LYS A 17 -1.00 3.41 22.94
CA LYS A 17 -2.36 2.96 22.65
C LYS A 17 -2.51 2.36 21.25
N ILE A 18 -1.70 2.79 20.29
CA ILE A 18 -1.71 2.29 18.91
C ILE A 18 -0.53 1.39 18.59
N SER A 19 0.50 1.38 19.43
CA SER A 19 1.67 0.53 19.23
C SER A 19 1.32 -0.91 19.53
N PRO A 20 1.64 -1.84 18.62
CA PRO A 20 1.47 -3.26 18.89
C PRO A 20 2.39 -3.67 20.04
N ASN A 21 1.92 -4.58 20.89
CA ASN A 21 2.76 -5.28 21.84
C ASN A 21 3.69 -6.22 21.06
N LEU A 22 4.81 -5.70 20.57
CA LEU A 22 5.78 -6.47 19.80
C LEU A 22 6.48 -7.55 20.63
N PHE A 23 6.37 -7.45 21.98
CA PHE A 23 6.94 -8.40 22.92
C PHE A 23 5.88 -8.90 23.90
N SER A 24 5.38 -10.10 23.69
CA SER A 24 4.55 -10.81 24.66
C SER A 24 5.43 -11.72 25.53
N LYS A 25 4.96 -12.05 26.76
CA LYS A 25 5.66 -12.99 27.65
C LYS A 25 5.98 -14.35 27.00
N ASN A 26 5.15 -14.79 26.06
CA ASN A 26 5.26 -16.10 25.41
C ASN A 26 5.93 -16.05 24.04
N ARG A 27 6.12 -14.86 23.46
CA ARG A 27 6.79 -14.67 22.16
C ARG A 27 7.67 -13.44 22.23
N PRO A 28 9.00 -13.59 22.15
CA PRO A 28 9.94 -12.48 22.34
C PRO A 28 9.89 -11.42 21.24
N PHE A 29 9.21 -11.69 20.13
CA PHE A 29 9.00 -10.75 19.03
C PHE A 29 7.76 -11.12 18.21
N HIS A 30 6.81 -10.20 18.11
CA HIS A 30 5.65 -10.34 17.25
C HIS A 30 5.93 -9.73 15.87
N TYR A 31 5.90 -10.58 14.84
CA TYR A 31 6.04 -10.17 13.46
C TYR A 31 4.70 -9.68 12.92
N ASP A 32 4.40 -8.40 13.06
CA ASP A 32 3.18 -7.81 12.52
C ASP A 32 3.35 -7.31 11.06
N LEU A 33 4.60 -7.19 10.60
CA LEU A 33 4.97 -6.96 9.20
C LEU A 33 5.34 -8.26 8.47
N GLY A 34 4.98 -9.41 9.03
CA GLY A 34 5.27 -10.73 8.48
C GLY A 34 6.72 -11.15 8.68
N VAL A 35 7.20 -12.06 7.83
CA VAL A 35 8.54 -12.64 7.97
C VAL A 35 9.65 -11.64 7.61
N ALA A 36 9.32 -10.53 6.94
CA ALA A 36 10.29 -9.51 6.52
C ALA A 36 10.99 -8.82 7.69
N ASP A 37 10.33 -8.67 8.85
CA ASP A 37 10.93 -8.10 10.05
C ASP A 37 11.45 -9.16 11.04
N SER A 38 11.55 -10.43 10.61
CA SER A 38 12.05 -11.53 11.43
C SER A 38 13.53 -11.36 11.78
N PRO A 39 13.95 -11.61 13.03
CA PRO A 39 15.35 -11.63 13.42
C PRO A 39 16.10 -12.88 12.91
N LYS A 40 15.39 -13.91 12.43
CA LYS A 40 15.98 -15.16 11.97
C LYS A 40 16.37 -15.07 10.50
N PHE A 41 17.65 -15.28 10.21
CA PHE A 41 18.20 -15.22 8.83
C PHE A 41 17.46 -16.16 7.87
N PHE A 42 17.30 -17.44 8.23
CA PHE A 42 16.65 -18.41 7.36
C PHE A 42 15.17 -18.10 7.05
N GLN A 43 14.46 -17.48 7.98
CA GLN A 43 13.09 -17.04 7.70
C GLN A 43 13.06 -15.90 6.67
N ARG A 44 14.02 -14.95 6.74
CA ARG A 44 14.14 -13.90 5.72
C ARG A 44 14.60 -14.44 4.38
N LEU A 45 15.53 -15.40 4.38
CA LEU A 45 15.97 -16.09 3.16
C LEU A 45 14.82 -16.83 2.48
N GLY A 46 13.97 -17.50 3.26
CA GLY A 46 12.80 -18.22 2.73
C GLY A 46 11.75 -17.30 2.08
N LEU A 47 11.83 -15.99 2.29
CA LEU A 47 10.97 -15.01 1.59
C LEU A 47 11.38 -14.76 0.13
N ILE A 48 12.62 -15.04 -0.26
CA ILE A 48 13.11 -14.74 -1.60
C ILE A 48 12.25 -15.42 -2.66
N ILE A 49 11.97 -16.72 -2.50
CA ILE A 49 11.20 -17.49 -3.47
C ILE A 49 9.76 -16.95 -3.63
N PRO A 50 8.95 -16.81 -2.56
CA PRO A 50 7.61 -16.22 -2.67
C PRO A 50 7.63 -14.81 -3.28
N TRP A 51 8.64 -14.01 -2.95
CA TRP A 51 8.79 -12.67 -3.51
C TRP A 51 9.11 -12.68 -5.01
N MET A 52 10.00 -13.57 -5.46
CA MET A 52 10.30 -13.72 -6.89
C MET A 52 9.07 -14.19 -7.66
N MET A 53 8.34 -15.18 -7.14
CA MET A 53 7.11 -15.67 -7.77
C MET A 53 6.04 -14.59 -7.84
N LEU A 54 5.81 -13.86 -6.74
CA LEU A 54 4.85 -12.76 -6.69
C LEU A 54 5.25 -11.63 -7.65
N SER A 55 6.52 -11.27 -7.69
CA SER A 55 7.03 -10.24 -8.60
C SER A 55 6.87 -10.65 -10.07
N ALA A 56 7.15 -11.89 -10.41
CA ALA A 56 6.96 -12.43 -11.76
C ALA A 56 5.47 -12.41 -12.16
N MET A 57 4.59 -12.87 -11.27
CA MET A 57 3.15 -12.85 -11.51
C MET A 57 2.62 -11.42 -11.68
N MET A 58 2.99 -10.51 -10.77
CA MET A 58 2.56 -9.10 -10.83
C MET A 58 3.10 -8.40 -12.07
N TYR A 59 4.31 -8.71 -12.51
CA TYR A 59 4.88 -8.19 -13.75
C TYR A 59 4.18 -8.75 -14.99
N ALA A 60 3.82 -10.04 -14.98
CA ALA A 60 3.08 -10.65 -16.08
C ALA A 60 1.73 -9.94 -16.27
N PHE A 61 0.97 -9.72 -15.19
CA PHE A 61 -0.33 -9.04 -15.26
C PHE A 61 -0.23 -7.55 -15.58
N GLY A 62 0.66 -6.82 -14.91
CA GLY A 62 0.70 -5.36 -15.01
C GLY A 62 1.69 -4.82 -16.06
N GLY A 63 2.70 -5.58 -16.40
CA GLY A 63 3.76 -5.17 -17.33
C GLY A 63 3.68 -5.81 -18.71
N LEU A 64 3.54 -7.15 -18.75
CA LEU A 64 3.53 -7.87 -20.03
C LEU A 64 2.17 -7.75 -20.73
N SER A 65 1.05 -7.83 -20.01
CA SER A 65 -0.27 -7.78 -20.66
C SER A 65 -0.50 -6.46 -21.42
N PRO A 66 -0.29 -5.26 -20.85
CA PRO A 66 -0.44 -4.02 -21.62
C PRO A 66 0.59 -3.87 -22.76
N TYR A 67 1.80 -4.40 -22.55
CA TYR A 67 2.81 -4.41 -23.60
C TYR A 67 2.38 -5.29 -24.78
N TYR A 68 1.90 -6.50 -24.51
CA TYR A 68 1.40 -7.41 -25.53
C TYR A 68 0.24 -6.79 -26.31
N VAL A 69 -0.75 -6.26 -25.61
CA VAL A 69 -1.91 -5.58 -26.22
C VAL A 69 -1.49 -4.42 -27.10
N ALA A 70 -0.53 -3.61 -26.65
CA ALA A 70 -0.09 -2.43 -27.41
C ALA A 70 0.77 -2.77 -28.64
N THR A 71 1.44 -3.92 -28.67
CA THR A 71 2.42 -4.28 -29.71
C THR A 71 1.95 -5.36 -30.67
N THR A 72 0.90 -6.12 -30.31
CA THR A 72 0.38 -7.23 -31.14
C THR A 72 -0.98 -6.83 -31.70
N PRO A 73 -1.15 -6.77 -33.05
CA PRO A 73 -2.45 -6.60 -33.64
C PRO A 73 -3.39 -7.72 -33.20
N SER A 74 -4.51 -7.37 -32.61
CA SER A 74 -5.53 -8.34 -32.20
C SER A 74 -6.68 -8.36 -33.20
N SER A 75 -7.08 -9.55 -33.65
CA SER A 75 -8.32 -9.75 -34.38
C SER A 75 -9.47 -9.94 -33.38
N SER A 76 -10.70 -9.65 -33.81
CA SER A 76 -11.90 -9.89 -32.98
C SER A 76 -12.06 -11.36 -32.57
N GLU A 77 -11.49 -12.28 -33.36
CA GLU A 77 -11.52 -13.72 -33.11
C GLU A 77 -10.70 -14.13 -31.88
N ASP A 78 -9.68 -13.31 -31.51
CA ASP A 78 -8.83 -13.58 -30.35
C ASP A 78 -9.45 -13.12 -29.02
N ILE A 79 -10.60 -12.44 -29.05
CA ILE A 79 -11.18 -11.75 -27.87
C ILE A 79 -12.59 -12.27 -27.58
N HIS A 80 -12.67 -13.25 -26.67
CA HIS A 80 -13.95 -13.87 -26.31
C HIS A 80 -14.64 -13.26 -25.06
N PHE A 81 -13.89 -12.56 -24.19
CA PHE A 81 -14.38 -12.12 -22.88
C PHE A 81 -14.72 -10.64 -22.79
N MET A 82 -14.32 -9.83 -23.77
CA MET A 82 -14.55 -8.38 -23.76
C MET A 82 -14.52 -7.83 -25.19
N SER A 83 -15.13 -6.65 -25.39
CA SER A 83 -15.03 -5.97 -26.67
C SER A 83 -13.60 -5.55 -26.99
N ILE A 84 -13.28 -5.36 -28.27
CA ILE A 84 -11.95 -4.97 -28.72
C ILE A 84 -11.48 -3.65 -28.07
N ASP A 85 -12.36 -2.69 -27.86
CA ASP A 85 -12.02 -1.43 -27.21
C ASP A 85 -11.66 -1.59 -25.74
N ILE A 86 -12.39 -2.46 -25.02
CA ILE A 86 -12.10 -2.79 -23.61
C ILE A 86 -10.71 -3.43 -23.54
N TYR A 87 -10.41 -4.32 -24.48
CA TYR A 87 -9.10 -4.95 -24.59
C TYR A 87 -8.01 -3.93 -24.90
N LEU A 88 -8.17 -3.10 -25.93
CA LEU A 88 -7.19 -2.07 -26.31
C LEU A 88 -6.96 -1.02 -25.21
N GLY A 89 -7.98 -0.76 -24.38
CA GLY A 89 -7.85 0.11 -23.21
C GLY A 89 -6.72 -0.29 -22.28
N ILE A 90 -6.41 -1.59 -22.17
CA ILE A 90 -5.27 -2.10 -21.39
C ILE A 90 -3.95 -1.60 -21.97
N GLY A 91 -3.82 -1.55 -23.30
CA GLY A 91 -2.60 -1.13 -24.02
C GLY A 91 -2.17 0.32 -23.71
N TYR A 92 -3.11 1.23 -23.39
CA TYR A 92 -2.78 2.60 -22.99
C TYR A 92 -1.92 2.67 -21.72
N PHE A 93 -1.89 1.62 -20.92
CA PHE A 93 -1.10 1.54 -19.69
C PHE A 93 0.29 0.90 -19.87
N ILE A 94 0.83 0.87 -21.10
CA ILE A 94 2.16 0.29 -21.41
C ILE A 94 3.29 0.86 -20.54
N PHE A 95 3.18 2.12 -20.09
CA PHE A 95 4.17 2.78 -19.22
C PHE A 95 4.32 2.08 -17.86
N VAL A 96 3.29 1.36 -17.40
CA VAL A 96 3.29 0.62 -16.13
C VAL A 96 4.38 -0.45 -16.11
N LYS A 97 4.75 -1.02 -17.26
CA LYS A 97 5.89 -1.94 -17.38
C LYS A 97 7.17 -1.38 -16.76
N PHE A 98 7.51 -0.13 -17.09
CA PHE A 98 8.72 0.53 -16.58
C PHE A 98 8.61 0.82 -15.07
N VAL A 99 7.45 1.24 -14.61
CA VAL A 99 7.19 1.49 -13.18
C VAL A 99 7.34 0.20 -12.38
N LEU A 100 6.77 -0.91 -12.85
CA LEU A 100 6.91 -2.21 -12.20
C LEU A 100 8.35 -2.71 -12.17
N ILE A 101 9.12 -2.53 -13.25
CA ILE A 101 10.56 -2.87 -13.26
C ILE A 101 11.28 -2.08 -12.16
N MET A 102 11.04 -0.77 -12.03
CA MET A 102 11.65 0.03 -10.96
C MET A 102 11.27 -0.47 -9.57
N ILE A 103 10.00 -0.80 -9.34
CA ILE A 103 9.53 -1.33 -8.05
C ILE A 103 10.18 -2.69 -7.76
N ILE A 104 10.28 -3.58 -8.75
CA ILE A 104 10.93 -4.90 -8.60
C ILE A 104 12.42 -4.73 -8.25
N VAL A 105 13.13 -3.80 -8.91
CA VAL A 105 14.53 -3.50 -8.60
C VAL A 105 14.67 -2.95 -7.18
N MET A 106 13.84 -1.98 -6.79
CA MET A 106 13.82 -1.45 -5.41
C MET A 106 13.57 -2.57 -4.41
N MET A 107 12.66 -3.48 -4.71
CA MET A 107 12.34 -4.62 -3.88
C MET A 107 13.51 -5.59 -3.77
N ALA A 108 14.18 -5.93 -4.88
CA ALA A 108 15.37 -6.77 -4.87
C ALA A 108 16.47 -6.15 -3.98
N ILE A 109 16.66 -4.83 -4.04
CA ILE A 109 17.59 -4.11 -3.17
C ILE A 109 17.16 -4.25 -1.69
N VAL A 110 15.90 -3.98 -1.36
CA VAL A 110 15.38 -4.07 0.01
C VAL A 110 15.52 -5.48 0.57
N VAL A 111 15.14 -6.51 -0.20
CA VAL A 111 15.25 -7.92 0.20
C VAL A 111 16.72 -8.31 0.40
N THR A 112 17.59 -7.97 -0.54
CA THR A 112 19.04 -8.25 -0.44
C THR A 112 19.65 -7.59 0.79
N LEU A 113 19.39 -6.28 0.99
CA LEU A 113 19.88 -5.57 2.17
C LEU A 113 19.29 -6.14 3.46
N ASN A 114 18.08 -6.67 3.46
CA ASN A 114 17.46 -7.29 4.62
C ASN A 114 18.13 -8.63 5.02
N LEU A 115 18.86 -9.28 4.14
CA LEU A 115 19.63 -10.50 4.48
C LEU A 115 20.85 -10.20 5.34
N PHE A 116 21.49 -9.04 5.15
CA PHE A 116 22.75 -8.68 5.82
C PHE A 116 22.62 -8.07 7.22
N PRO A 117 21.50 -7.51 7.69
CA PRO A 117 21.48 -6.87 9.00
C PRO A 117 21.69 -7.87 10.10
N LYS A 118 22.69 -7.59 10.86
CA LYS A 118 22.94 -8.16 12.16
C LYS A 118 21.75 -7.82 13.03
N LYS A 119 21.17 -8.83 13.67
CA LYS A 119 20.08 -8.79 14.64
C LYS A 119 19.87 -7.39 15.29
N ASN A 120 19.18 -6.51 14.62
CA ASN A 120 18.87 -5.16 15.08
C ASN A 120 17.40 -4.88 14.75
N TYR A 121 16.57 -4.91 15.75
CA TYR A 121 15.12 -4.78 15.60
C TYR A 121 14.68 -3.49 14.89
N MET A 122 15.39 -2.36 15.12
CA MET A 122 15.03 -1.12 14.43
C MET A 122 15.24 -1.22 12.93
N ILE A 123 16.39 -1.75 12.50
CA ILE A 123 16.73 -1.91 11.08
C ILE A 123 15.77 -2.91 10.44
N GLN A 124 15.51 -4.03 11.12
CA GLN A 124 14.58 -5.04 10.63
C GLN A 124 13.16 -4.48 10.44
N ARG A 125 12.70 -3.65 11.39
CA ARG A 125 11.42 -2.97 11.27
C ARG A 125 11.37 -2.02 10.07
N ILE A 126 12.46 -1.30 9.77
CA ILE A 126 12.57 -0.45 8.58
C ILE A 126 12.43 -1.30 7.31
N PHE A 127 13.16 -2.41 7.22
CA PHE A 127 13.05 -3.30 6.07
C PHE A 127 11.67 -3.93 5.94
N GLY A 128 11.02 -4.29 7.05
CA GLY A 128 9.64 -4.77 7.04
C GLY A 128 8.66 -3.75 6.47
N VAL A 129 8.76 -2.49 6.93
CA VAL A 129 7.92 -1.38 6.42
C VAL A 129 8.20 -1.10 4.94
N LEU A 130 9.47 -1.06 4.53
CA LEU A 130 9.85 -0.85 3.13
C LEU A 130 9.36 -2.00 2.23
N SER A 131 9.47 -3.24 2.70
CA SER A 131 8.95 -4.41 1.97
C SER A 131 7.44 -4.35 1.80
N LEU A 132 6.70 -3.97 2.85
CA LEU A 132 5.25 -3.79 2.77
C LEU A 132 4.87 -2.67 1.80
N LEU A 133 5.57 -1.53 1.86
CA LEU A 133 5.32 -0.41 0.94
C LEU A 133 5.56 -0.82 -0.52
N ASN A 134 6.67 -1.50 -0.80
CA ASN A 134 6.96 -2.01 -2.14
C ASN A 134 5.90 -3.02 -2.61
N LEU A 135 5.43 -3.90 -1.72
CA LEU A 135 4.36 -4.86 -2.05
C LEU A 135 3.07 -4.14 -2.42
N LEU A 136 2.67 -3.12 -1.66
CA LEU A 136 1.47 -2.33 -1.95
C LEU A 136 1.60 -1.61 -3.29
N LEU A 137 2.74 -0.95 -3.55
CA LEU A 137 2.99 -0.27 -4.82
C LEU A 137 2.95 -1.26 -5.99
N MET A 138 3.61 -2.40 -5.85
CA MET A 138 3.61 -3.44 -6.88
C MET A 138 2.20 -3.94 -7.17
N PHE A 139 1.39 -4.18 -6.14
CA PHE A 139 0.00 -4.59 -6.29
C PHE A 139 -0.84 -3.50 -7.00
N TYR A 140 -0.72 -2.23 -6.59
CA TYR A 140 -1.49 -1.15 -7.19
C TYR A 140 -1.15 -0.96 -8.67
N PHE A 141 0.13 -0.90 -9.01
CA PHE A 141 0.54 -0.75 -10.41
C PHE A 141 0.27 -1.99 -11.25
N SER A 142 0.36 -3.20 -10.68
CA SER A 142 0.05 -4.43 -11.40
C SER A 142 -1.42 -4.52 -11.80
N MET A 143 -2.35 -4.14 -10.90
CA MET A 143 -3.78 -4.18 -11.18
C MET A 143 -4.27 -3.01 -12.04
N MET A 144 -3.48 -1.96 -12.17
CA MET A 144 -3.85 -0.72 -12.87
C MET A 144 -4.21 -0.94 -14.35
N PRO A 145 -3.39 -1.62 -15.19
CA PRO A 145 -3.73 -1.84 -16.60
C PRO A 145 -5.01 -2.65 -16.76
N LEU A 146 -5.15 -3.72 -16.01
CA LEU A 146 -6.31 -4.60 -16.12
C LEU A 146 -7.59 -3.89 -15.69
N LEU A 147 -7.60 -3.19 -14.54
CA LEU A 147 -8.82 -2.61 -13.99
C LEU A 147 -9.11 -1.21 -14.53
N LEU A 148 -8.12 -0.32 -14.62
CA LEU A 148 -8.31 1.01 -15.16
C LEU A 148 -8.27 1.02 -16.70
N GLY A 149 -7.44 0.18 -17.30
CA GLY A 149 -7.37 0.06 -18.76
C GLY A 149 -8.67 -0.47 -19.34
N THR A 150 -9.21 -1.54 -18.78
CA THR A 150 -10.52 -2.06 -19.22
C THR A 150 -11.64 -1.05 -18.99
N THR A 151 -11.60 -0.29 -17.88
CA THR A 151 -12.56 0.82 -17.67
C THR A 151 -12.42 1.90 -18.72
N LEU A 152 -11.19 2.31 -19.04
CA LEU A 152 -10.94 3.32 -20.10
C LEU A 152 -11.49 2.85 -21.44
N GLY A 153 -11.20 1.60 -21.80
CA GLY A 153 -11.75 0.99 -23.01
C GLY A 153 -13.27 0.90 -23.01
N ALA A 154 -13.90 0.58 -21.87
CA ALA A 154 -15.33 0.41 -21.76
C ALA A 154 -16.12 1.73 -21.83
N VAL A 155 -15.64 2.79 -21.16
CA VAL A 155 -16.42 4.04 -21.00
C VAL A 155 -15.82 5.24 -21.71
N GLY A 156 -14.67 5.07 -22.39
CA GLY A 156 -13.94 6.17 -23.03
C GLY A 156 -13.33 7.15 -22.03
N TRP A 157 -12.62 8.15 -22.55
CA TRP A 157 -11.85 9.10 -21.72
C TRP A 157 -12.74 9.94 -20.79
N LEU A 158 -13.92 10.33 -21.21
CA LEU A 158 -14.84 11.13 -20.39
C LEU A 158 -15.33 10.34 -19.18
N GLY A 159 -15.90 9.16 -19.42
CA GLY A 159 -16.38 8.28 -18.33
C GLY A 159 -15.24 7.84 -17.40
N PHE A 160 -14.08 7.50 -17.96
CA PHE A 160 -12.88 7.17 -17.20
C PHE A 160 -12.45 8.30 -16.27
N THR A 161 -12.48 9.56 -16.75
CA THR A 161 -12.12 10.73 -15.92
C THR A 161 -13.08 10.87 -14.73
N PHE A 162 -14.39 10.73 -14.95
CA PHE A 162 -15.38 10.77 -13.87
C PHE A 162 -15.17 9.65 -12.84
N ILE A 163 -14.97 8.41 -13.29
CA ILE A 163 -14.73 7.26 -12.41
C ILE A 163 -13.45 7.46 -11.60
N THR A 164 -12.40 7.96 -12.25
CA THR A 164 -11.11 8.23 -11.59
C THR A 164 -11.24 9.33 -10.54
N LEU A 165 -11.87 10.45 -10.86
CA LEU A 165 -12.11 11.53 -9.90
C LEU A 165 -12.93 11.05 -8.71
N TYR A 166 -14.02 10.32 -8.96
CA TYR A 166 -14.84 9.72 -7.91
C TYR A 166 -14.01 8.78 -7.01
N GLY A 167 -13.22 7.88 -7.62
CA GLY A 167 -12.37 6.94 -6.92
C GLY A 167 -11.29 7.62 -6.06
N VAL A 168 -10.65 8.67 -6.58
CA VAL A 168 -9.66 9.46 -5.84
C VAL A 168 -10.31 10.16 -4.65
N ILE A 169 -11.48 10.77 -4.81
CA ILE A 169 -12.20 11.43 -3.71
C ILE A 169 -12.61 10.41 -2.65
N PHE A 170 -13.10 9.23 -3.06
CA PHE A 170 -13.42 8.14 -2.16
C PHE A 170 -12.21 7.68 -1.35
N LEU A 171 -11.05 7.49 -2.01
CA LEU A 171 -9.78 7.14 -1.38
C LEU A 171 -9.37 8.19 -0.34
N LEU A 172 -9.27 9.47 -0.75
CA LEU A 172 -8.85 10.56 0.13
C LEU A 172 -9.77 10.70 1.35
N ARG A 173 -11.07 10.61 1.16
CA ARG A 173 -12.04 10.66 2.25
C ARG A 173 -11.85 9.50 3.23
N THR A 174 -11.71 8.29 2.72
CA THR A 174 -11.55 7.11 3.58
C THR A 174 -10.24 7.16 4.37
N LEU A 175 -9.14 7.59 3.74
CA LEU A 175 -7.86 7.79 4.42
C LEU A 175 -7.96 8.91 5.48
N TRP A 176 -8.67 9.99 5.17
CA TRP A 176 -8.93 11.05 6.13
C TRP A 176 -9.70 10.52 7.35
N ASN A 177 -10.82 9.85 7.13
CA ASN A 177 -11.63 9.27 8.21
C ASN A 177 -10.83 8.26 9.04
N LYS A 178 -9.98 7.46 8.41
CA LYS A 178 -9.08 6.54 9.11
C LYS A 178 -8.05 7.29 9.94
N SER A 179 -7.49 8.39 9.41
CA SER A 179 -6.58 9.30 10.11
C SER A 179 -7.22 9.87 11.38
N GLU A 180 -8.46 10.37 11.28
CA GLU A 180 -9.21 10.92 12.41
C GLU A 180 -9.48 9.84 13.48
N LYS A 181 -9.86 8.62 13.07
CA LYS A 181 -10.02 7.49 14.00
C LYS A 181 -8.71 7.15 14.73
N ILE A 182 -7.57 7.14 14.04
CA ILE A 182 -6.26 6.91 14.67
C ILE A 182 -5.93 8.04 15.65
N LYS A 183 -6.26 9.30 15.33
CA LYS A 183 -6.10 10.43 16.26
C LYS A 183 -6.99 10.28 17.51
N GLN A 184 -8.21 9.79 17.37
CA GLN A 184 -9.06 9.49 18.53
C GLN A 184 -8.47 8.39 19.42
N GLU A 185 -7.91 7.34 18.82
CA GLU A 185 -7.23 6.29 19.58
C GLU A 185 -5.99 6.85 20.31
N LEU A 186 -5.23 7.76 19.69
CA LEU A 186 -4.07 8.42 20.31
C LEU A 186 -4.47 9.36 21.45
N TYR A 187 -5.42 10.25 21.17
CA TYR A 187 -5.79 11.37 22.03
C TYR A 187 -7.21 11.21 22.56
N LYS A 188 -7.46 10.49 23.59
CA LYS A 188 -8.81 10.15 24.14
C LYS A 188 -9.88 11.28 24.05
N SER A 189 -9.48 12.54 24.03
CA SER A 189 -10.35 13.73 23.98
C SER A 189 -10.41 14.38 22.59
N TYR A 190 -10.01 13.66 21.55
CA TYR A 190 -10.02 14.22 20.20
C TYR A 190 -11.40 14.07 19.56
N GLU A 191 -12.00 15.20 19.14
CA GLU A 191 -13.25 15.20 18.38
C GLU A 191 -12.96 15.08 16.89
N ILE A 192 -13.77 14.29 16.19
CA ILE A 192 -13.67 14.16 14.72
C ILE A 192 -14.10 15.47 14.10
N ARG A 193 -13.18 16.11 13.37
CA ARG A 193 -13.51 17.27 12.55
C ARG A 193 -14.17 16.83 11.25
N SER A 194 -15.32 17.44 10.95
CA SER A 194 -15.89 17.39 9.61
C SER A 194 -14.92 18.04 8.62
N ASN A 195 -14.79 17.46 7.44
CA ASN A 195 -13.91 17.96 6.39
C ASN A 195 -14.75 18.40 5.18
N TRP A 196 -14.24 19.34 4.39
CA TRP A 196 -14.84 19.70 3.10
C TRP A 196 -15.08 18.48 2.18
N LEU A 197 -14.22 17.45 2.30
CA LEU A 197 -14.41 16.15 1.64
C LEU A 197 -15.70 15.44 2.04
N ASP A 198 -16.20 15.64 3.25
CA ASP A 198 -17.47 15.06 3.69
C ASP A 198 -18.65 15.73 2.98
N SER A 199 -18.59 17.04 2.82
CA SER A 199 -19.58 17.80 2.05
C SER A 199 -19.54 17.43 0.58
N LEU A 200 -18.36 17.36 -0.01
CA LEU A 200 -18.17 16.91 -1.40
C LEU A 200 -18.68 15.49 -1.60
N TRP A 201 -18.39 14.59 -0.66
CA TRP A 201 -18.88 13.21 -0.72
C TRP A 201 -20.42 13.12 -0.62
N GLN A 202 -21.04 13.93 0.22
CA GLN A 202 -22.50 13.98 0.28
C GLN A 202 -23.12 14.38 -1.05
N VAL A 203 -22.52 15.37 -1.74
CA VAL A 203 -22.92 15.77 -3.09
C VAL A 203 -22.73 14.62 -4.07
N LEU A 204 -21.52 14.04 -4.14
CA LEU A 204 -21.21 12.93 -5.03
C LEU A 204 -22.10 11.70 -4.79
N ARG A 205 -22.43 11.40 -3.54
CA ARG A 205 -23.36 10.33 -3.20
C ARG A 205 -24.79 10.59 -3.70
N ARG A 206 -25.20 11.85 -3.75
CA ARG A 206 -26.52 12.20 -4.32
C ARG A 206 -26.56 12.12 -5.83
N ILE A 207 -25.44 12.42 -6.47
CA ILE A 207 -25.31 12.46 -7.94
C ILE A 207 -24.58 11.23 -8.51
N TRP A 208 -24.40 10.16 -7.73
CA TRP A 208 -23.68 8.96 -8.17
C TRP A 208 -24.28 8.30 -9.42
N LEU A 209 -25.56 8.52 -9.66
CA LEU A 209 -26.25 8.08 -10.88
C LEU A 209 -25.73 8.81 -12.13
N ILE A 210 -25.20 10.04 -12.03
CA ILE A 210 -24.71 10.79 -13.18
C ILE A 210 -23.56 10.06 -13.88
N PRO A 211 -22.49 9.59 -13.18
CA PRO A 211 -21.48 8.76 -13.80
C PRO A 211 -22.04 7.50 -14.47
N ALA A 212 -23.01 6.84 -13.84
CA ALA A 212 -23.65 5.67 -14.43
C ALA A 212 -24.45 6.02 -15.71
N ILE A 213 -25.17 7.12 -15.70
CA ILE A 213 -25.91 7.62 -16.88
C ILE A 213 -24.93 8.02 -17.99
N VAL A 214 -23.86 8.75 -17.67
CA VAL A 214 -22.81 9.14 -18.64
C VAL A 214 -22.16 7.89 -19.23
N MET A 215 -21.90 6.88 -18.42
CA MET A 215 -21.37 5.59 -18.83
C MET A 215 -22.30 4.90 -19.85
N ILE A 216 -23.59 4.81 -19.52
CA ILE A 216 -24.61 4.21 -20.40
C ILE A 216 -24.74 5.02 -21.70
N LEU A 217 -24.82 6.35 -21.60
CA LEU A 217 -24.92 7.23 -22.76
C LEU A 217 -23.66 7.11 -23.64
N ASN A 218 -22.48 7.03 -23.06
CA ASN A 218 -21.25 6.87 -23.83
C ASN A 218 -21.25 5.55 -24.62
N ILE A 219 -21.67 4.45 -23.98
CA ILE A 219 -21.80 3.14 -24.66
C ILE A 219 -22.83 3.23 -25.79
N VAL A 220 -24.01 3.78 -25.51
CA VAL A 220 -25.11 3.83 -26.48
C VAL A 220 -24.81 4.80 -27.64
N THR A 221 -24.22 5.97 -27.36
CA THR A 221 -24.08 7.04 -28.36
C THR A 221 -22.82 6.91 -29.22
N PHE A 222 -21.71 6.45 -28.65
CA PHE A 222 -20.41 6.44 -29.33
C PHE A 222 -19.95 5.05 -29.76
N ARG A 223 -20.68 3.99 -29.42
CA ARG A 223 -20.30 2.60 -29.65
C ARG A 223 -21.42 1.75 -30.26
N ILE A 224 -22.38 2.39 -30.91
CA ILE A 224 -23.48 1.67 -31.57
C ILE A 224 -22.94 0.66 -32.59
N ASP A 225 -21.90 1.01 -33.33
CA ASP A 225 -21.28 0.13 -34.32
C ASP A 225 -20.55 -1.08 -33.72
N MET A 226 -20.31 -1.07 -32.41
CA MET A 226 -19.61 -2.13 -31.68
C MET A 226 -20.54 -3.12 -30.97
N TRP A 227 -21.84 -3.02 -31.15
CA TRP A 227 -22.78 -3.94 -30.51
C TRP A 227 -22.58 -5.40 -30.94
N GLY A 228 -22.00 -5.64 -32.11
CA GLY A 228 -21.62 -6.96 -32.57
C GLY A 228 -20.57 -7.65 -31.70
N ASP A 229 -19.66 -6.88 -31.11
CA ASP A 229 -18.55 -7.36 -30.28
C ASP A 229 -18.85 -7.30 -28.77
N PHE A 230 -19.99 -6.70 -28.37
CA PHE A 230 -20.37 -6.54 -26.97
C PHE A 230 -21.02 -7.83 -26.44
N SER A 231 -20.26 -8.60 -25.69
CA SER A 231 -20.77 -9.80 -25.01
C SER A 231 -21.25 -9.48 -23.58
N LEU A 232 -22.10 -10.35 -23.00
CA LEU A 232 -22.50 -10.25 -21.58
C LEU A 232 -21.29 -10.27 -20.64
N TRP A 233 -20.20 -10.90 -21.04
CA TRP A 233 -18.92 -10.92 -20.32
C TRP A 233 -18.20 -9.58 -20.28
N SER A 234 -18.54 -8.64 -21.18
CA SER A 234 -17.98 -7.28 -21.17
C SER A 234 -18.56 -6.40 -20.07
N PHE A 235 -19.78 -6.74 -19.59
CA PHE A 235 -20.50 -5.92 -18.60
C PHE A 235 -19.75 -5.71 -17.26
N PRO A 236 -19.10 -6.71 -16.64
CA PRO A 236 -18.31 -6.52 -15.40
C PRO A 236 -17.18 -5.51 -15.54
N TRP A 237 -16.59 -5.35 -16.73
CA TRP A 237 -15.47 -4.47 -16.96
C TRP A 237 -15.82 -2.98 -16.85
N LEU A 238 -17.10 -2.63 -16.99
CA LEU A 238 -17.60 -1.28 -16.74
C LEU A 238 -17.32 -0.81 -15.32
N PHE A 239 -17.32 -1.73 -14.36
CA PHE A 239 -17.14 -1.45 -12.94
C PHE A 239 -15.71 -1.71 -12.44
N ALA A 240 -14.80 -2.15 -13.32
CA ALA A 240 -13.43 -2.52 -12.96
C ALA A 240 -12.66 -1.36 -12.28
N GLY A 241 -12.86 -0.13 -12.76
CA GLY A 241 -12.24 1.05 -12.15
C GLY A 241 -12.69 1.33 -10.72
N LEU A 242 -13.98 1.11 -10.43
CA LEU A 242 -14.50 1.23 -9.05
C LEU A 242 -13.91 0.15 -8.15
N LEU A 243 -13.77 -1.08 -8.67
CA LEU A 243 -13.11 -2.17 -7.97
C LEU A 243 -11.63 -1.82 -7.67
N TYR A 244 -10.92 -1.24 -8.65
CA TYR A 244 -9.54 -0.78 -8.45
C TYR A 244 -9.43 0.18 -7.26
N PHE A 245 -10.21 1.26 -7.26
CA PHE A 245 -10.19 2.23 -6.17
C PHE A 245 -10.67 1.64 -4.84
N GLY A 246 -11.61 0.70 -4.87
CA GLY A 246 -12.03 -0.06 -3.69
C GLY A 246 -10.88 -0.85 -3.07
N LEU A 247 -10.13 -1.60 -3.89
CA LEU A 247 -8.97 -2.37 -3.45
C LEU A 247 -7.85 -1.47 -2.92
N VAL A 248 -7.46 -0.42 -3.67
CA VAL A 248 -6.45 0.55 -3.24
C VAL A 248 -6.84 1.18 -1.89
N THR A 249 -8.11 1.56 -1.73
CA THR A 249 -8.61 2.15 -0.49
C THR A 249 -8.58 1.16 0.67
N ALA A 250 -9.02 -0.08 0.45
CA ALA A 250 -9.04 -1.12 1.49
C ALA A 250 -7.63 -1.42 2.02
N PHE A 251 -6.67 -1.65 1.12
CA PHE A 251 -5.29 -1.93 1.50
C PHE A 251 -4.60 -0.73 2.14
N SER A 252 -4.75 0.47 1.57
CA SER A 252 -4.13 1.70 2.12
C SER A 252 -4.69 2.04 3.51
N SER A 253 -6.01 1.97 3.70
CA SER A 253 -6.63 2.24 5.00
C SER A 253 -6.34 1.16 6.03
N GLY A 254 -6.26 -0.11 5.60
CA GLY A 254 -5.91 -1.25 6.45
C GLY A 254 -4.49 -1.15 7.01
N THR A 255 -3.52 -0.74 6.20
CA THR A 255 -2.11 -0.64 6.59
C THR A 255 -1.75 0.67 7.29
N MET A 256 -2.58 1.71 7.22
CA MET A 256 -2.27 3.05 7.75
C MET A 256 -1.89 3.03 9.24
N LYS A 257 -2.64 2.31 10.08
CA LYS A 257 -2.34 2.21 11.52
C LYS A 257 -0.96 1.59 11.75
N MET A 258 -0.57 0.61 10.95
CA MET A 258 0.74 -0.05 11.01
C MET A 258 1.88 0.92 10.68
N PHE A 259 1.72 1.77 9.65
CA PHE A 259 2.71 2.80 9.31
C PHE A 259 2.85 3.83 10.43
N VAL A 260 1.74 4.33 10.99
CA VAL A 260 1.77 5.29 12.10
C VAL A 260 2.39 4.67 13.36
N SER A 261 2.07 3.43 13.70
CA SER A 261 2.67 2.73 14.83
C SER A 261 4.18 2.51 14.65
N SER A 262 4.61 2.19 13.43
CA SER A 262 6.03 2.05 13.10
C SER A 262 6.79 3.38 13.22
N TYR A 263 6.18 4.49 12.81
CA TYR A 263 6.74 5.82 13.02
C TYR A 263 7.00 6.11 14.52
N TYR A 264 6.02 5.85 15.39
CA TYR A 264 6.21 6.05 16.83
C TYR A 264 7.22 5.09 17.44
N PHE A 265 7.29 3.85 16.96
CA PHE A 265 8.32 2.91 17.34
C PHE A 265 9.73 3.46 17.06
N TRP A 266 9.95 4.13 15.92
CA TRP A 266 11.25 4.76 15.63
C TRP A 266 11.47 6.02 16.46
N LYS A 267 10.45 6.88 16.59
CA LYS A 267 10.52 8.14 17.33
C LYS A 267 10.87 7.91 18.80
N TYR A 268 10.29 6.89 19.42
CA TYR A 268 10.45 6.58 20.84
C TYR A 268 11.17 5.25 21.10
N ALA A 269 12.07 4.86 20.22
CA ALA A 269 12.72 3.55 20.20
C ALA A 269 13.30 3.12 21.55
N GLU A 270 14.05 4.00 22.24
CA GLU A 270 14.66 3.70 23.54
C GLU A 270 13.64 3.56 24.66
N GLN A 271 12.54 4.30 24.60
CA GLN A 271 11.47 4.22 25.58
C GLN A 271 10.71 2.89 25.42
N TYR A 272 10.40 2.50 24.16
CA TYR A 272 9.80 1.19 23.88
C TYR A 272 10.73 0.05 24.27
N ARG A 273 12.04 0.15 24.04
CA ARG A 273 13.01 -0.84 24.48
C ARG A 273 12.95 -1.08 25.98
N LYS A 274 12.92 0.00 26.78
CA LYS A 274 12.80 -0.07 28.23
C LYS A 274 11.46 -0.65 28.68
N LEU A 275 10.36 -0.20 28.07
CA LEU A 275 9.01 -0.68 28.35
C LEU A 275 8.89 -2.19 28.15
N TRP A 276 9.45 -2.70 27.05
CA TRP A 276 9.41 -4.12 26.71
C TRP A 276 10.55 -4.93 27.35
N LYS A 277 11.40 -4.30 28.15
CA LYS A 277 12.54 -4.94 28.83
C LYS A 277 13.46 -5.72 27.89
N VAL A 278 13.68 -5.20 26.66
CA VAL A 278 14.53 -5.82 25.65
C VAL A 278 15.99 -5.54 25.98
N THR A 279 16.84 -6.58 25.94
CA THR A 279 18.27 -6.44 26.21
C THR A 279 19.00 -5.67 25.11
N ASP A 280 20.13 -5.04 25.45
CA ASP A 280 20.96 -4.33 24.49
C ASP A 280 21.44 -5.23 23.34
N GLU A 281 21.70 -6.51 23.64
CA GLU A 281 22.10 -7.48 22.62
C GLU A 281 20.98 -7.79 21.62
N GLN A 282 19.77 -7.93 22.10
CA GLN A 282 18.60 -8.14 21.24
C GLN A 282 18.30 -6.91 20.38
N TRP A 283 18.38 -5.71 20.98
CA TRP A 283 17.99 -4.47 20.32
C TRP A 283 19.00 -3.97 19.28
N TYR A 284 20.30 -3.96 19.65
CA TYR A 284 21.38 -3.41 18.80
C TYR A 284 22.22 -4.47 18.11
N GLY A 285 22.09 -5.74 18.51
CA GLY A 285 22.96 -6.83 18.12
C GLY A 285 24.26 -6.89 18.95
N LYS A 286 24.80 -8.10 19.09
CA LYS A 286 25.95 -8.41 19.97
C LYS A 286 27.15 -7.47 19.83
N ARG A 287 27.54 -7.11 18.59
CA ARG A 287 28.73 -6.26 18.36
C ARG A 287 28.53 -4.82 18.87
N LYS A 288 27.34 -4.23 18.62
CA LYS A 288 27.06 -2.85 19.03
C LYS A 288 26.85 -2.78 20.55
N ALA A 289 26.17 -3.75 21.13
CA ALA A 289 26.00 -3.86 22.58
C ALA A 289 27.35 -3.93 23.32
N LYS A 290 28.30 -4.78 22.85
CA LYS A 290 29.66 -4.82 23.41
C LYS A 290 30.42 -3.50 23.32
N LYS A 291 30.30 -2.77 22.20
CA LYS A 291 30.90 -1.45 22.05
C LYS A 291 30.32 -0.43 23.03
N MET A 292 28.99 -0.46 23.25
CA MET A 292 28.32 0.43 24.20
C MET A 292 28.75 0.13 25.63
N LEU A 293 28.82 -1.15 26.04
CA LEU A 293 29.33 -1.55 27.34
C LEU A 293 30.74 -1.05 27.59
N LYS A 294 31.69 -1.24 26.64
CA LYS A 294 33.05 -0.72 26.73
C LYS A 294 33.09 0.81 26.87
N ARG A 295 32.23 1.51 26.13
CA ARG A 295 32.16 2.99 26.17
C ARG A 295 31.66 3.50 27.53
N ASN A 296 30.67 2.81 28.08
CA ASN A 296 30.10 3.14 29.38
C ASN A 296 31.04 2.79 30.54
N SER A 297 31.79 1.69 30.46
CA SER A 297 32.82 1.35 31.45
C SER A 297 33.98 2.35 31.46
N ASN A 298 34.43 2.80 30.28
CA ASN A 298 35.48 3.83 30.16
C ASN A 298 35.01 5.22 30.67
N LYS A 299 33.71 5.58 30.46
CA LYS A 299 33.15 6.81 31.03
C LYS A 299 33.08 6.77 32.57
N LYS A 300 32.74 5.61 33.14
CA LYS A 300 32.75 5.43 34.59
C LYS A 300 34.14 5.49 35.20
N ARG A 301 35.17 4.95 34.49
CA ARG A 301 36.58 5.04 34.94
C ARG A 301 37.13 6.46 34.88
N LYS A 302 36.68 7.32 33.94
CA LYS A 302 37.11 8.73 33.85
C LYS A 302 36.38 9.67 34.83
N LYS A 303 35.36 9.20 35.52
CA LYS A 303 34.61 9.98 36.52
C LYS A 303 34.96 9.60 37.97
N LYS A 304 35.78 8.58 38.16
CA LYS A 304 36.48 8.26 39.40
C LYS A 304 37.91 8.82 39.31
#